data_1ef80d7ee84bec9f647be93b7c8d8917
#
_entry.id   1ef80d7ee84bec9f647be93b7c8d8917
#
_cell.length_a   1.000
_cell.length_b   1.000
_cell.length_c   1.000
_cell.angle_alpha   90.00
_cell.angle_beta   90.00
_cell.angle_gamma   90.00
#
_symmetry.space_group_name_H-M   'P 1'
#
loop_
_entity.id
_entity.type
_entity.pdbx_description
1 polymer ?
#
loop_
_entity_poly.entity_id
_entity_poly.type
_entity_poly.pdbx_seq_one_letter_code
_entity_poly.pdbx_strand_id
1 'polypeptide(L)' 'MAVAAYAAWVLERTKKTLKEAGAISEETAKTPKELKLDEKWLKMSVNTIIPSGVVATKDERYYLTS' A
#
# COMPACT_ATOMS: atom_id res chain seq x y z
N MET A 1 -8.18 20.98 3.25
CA MET A 1 -9.38 20.17 3.40
C MET A 1 -9.06 18.76 3.86
N ALA A 2 -9.97 18.20 4.60
CA ALA A 2 -9.76 16.89 5.21
C ALA A 2 -9.49 15.76 4.22
N VAL A 3 -10.10 15.80 3.04
CA VAL A 3 -9.95 14.76 2.02
C VAL A 3 -8.51 14.68 1.52
N ALA A 4 -7.92 15.81 1.20
CA ALA A 4 -6.54 15.84 0.71
C ALA A 4 -5.56 15.40 1.79
N ALA A 5 -5.79 15.81 3.03
CA ALA A 5 -4.94 15.43 4.15
C ALA A 5 -5.05 13.93 4.42
N TYR A 6 -6.25 13.38 4.32
CA TYR A 6 -6.48 11.96 4.52
C TYR A 6 -5.77 11.13 3.45
N ALA A 7 -5.88 11.54 2.20
CA ALA A 7 -5.23 10.83 1.09
C ALA A 7 -3.71 10.84 1.25
N ALA A 8 -3.13 11.97 1.63
CA ALA A 8 -1.70 12.08 1.87
C ALA A 8 -1.26 11.16 3.01
N TRP A 9 -2.06 11.10 4.08
CA TRP A 9 -1.76 10.25 5.23
C TRP A 9 -1.79 8.77 4.83
N VAL A 10 -2.82 8.37 4.08
CA VAL A 10 -2.94 6.98 3.61
C VAL A 10 -1.76 6.59 2.75
N LEU A 11 -1.38 7.47 1.83
CA LEU A 11 -0.25 7.25 0.94
C LEU A 11 1.05 7.06 1.73
N GLU A 12 1.34 7.98 2.64
CA GLU A 12 2.57 7.93 3.42
C GLU A 12 2.61 6.70 4.34
N ARG A 13 1.50 6.38 4.98
CA ARG A 13 1.42 5.22 5.84
C ARG A 13 1.66 3.93 5.06
N THR A 14 1.03 3.80 3.91
CA THR A 14 1.17 2.61 3.08
C THR A 14 2.60 2.46 2.58
N LYS A 15 3.20 3.53 2.08
CA LYS A 15 4.58 3.53 1.61
C LYS A 15 5.54 3.13 2.72
N LYS A 16 5.36 3.72 3.88
CA LYS A 16 6.22 3.43 5.02
C LYS A 16 6.11 1.96 5.45
N THR A 17 4.89 1.45 5.54
CA THR A 17 4.65 0.08 5.94
C THR A 17 5.29 -0.91 4.96
N LEU A 18 5.11 -0.69 3.67
CA LEU A 18 5.71 -1.55 2.65
C LEU A 18 7.23 -1.49 2.68
N LYS A 19 7.77 -0.30 2.80
CA LYS A 19 9.22 -0.09 2.84
C LYS A 19 9.84 -0.79 4.05
N GLU A 20 9.24 -0.62 5.22
CA GLU A 20 9.74 -1.24 6.45
C GLU A 20 9.63 -2.76 6.41
N ALA A 21 8.66 -3.29 5.71
CA ALA A 21 8.49 -4.73 5.54
C ALA A 21 9.39 -5.30 4.44
N GLY A 22 10.08 -4.44 3.69
CA GLY A 22 10.92 -4.87 2.59
C GLY A 22 10.13 -5.23 1.34
N ALA A 23 8.86 -4.85 1.26
CA ALA A 23 7.99 -5.15 0.11
C ALA A 23 8.22 -4.12 -0.99
N ILE A 24 9.36 -4.21 -1.64
CA ILE A 24 9.81 -3.22 -2.63
C ILE A 24 9.90 -3.79 -4.04
N SER A 25 9.57 -5.05 -4.22
CA SER A 25 9.57 -5.69 -5.53
C SER A 25 8.54 -6.81 -5.53
N GLU A 26 8.26 -7.32 -6.71
CA GLU A 26 7.34 -8.44 -6.88
C GLU A 26 7.77 -9.64 -6.04
N GLU A 27 9.07 -9.88 -5.97
CA GLU A 27 9.63 -11.00 -5.22
C GLU A 27 9.51 -10.84 -3.72
N THR A 28 9.47 -9.62 -3.23
CA THR A 28 9.38 -9.33 -1.80
C THR A 28 7.99 -8.85 -1.38
N ALA A 29 7.01 -8.92 -2.29
CA ALA A 29 5.64 -8.50 -2.02
C ALA A 29 5.06 -9.24 -0.81
N LYS A 30 4.22 -8.54 -0.05
CA LYS A 30 3.63 -9.05 1.18
C LYS A 30 2.11 -8.99 1.13
N THR A 31 1.48 -9.95 1.81
CA THR A 31 0.03 -9.94 1.96
C THR A 31 -0.37 -8.89 3.00
N PRO A 32 -1.62 -8.41 2.99
CA PRO A 32 -2.08 -7.50 4.03
C PRO A 32 -1.89 -8.06 5.43
N LYS A 33 -2.09 -9.36 5.58
CA LYS A 33 -1.91 -10.03 6.87
C LYS A 33 -0.47 -9.93 7.35
N GLU A 34 0.48 -10.14 6.45
CA GLU A 34 1.91 -10.03 6.76
C GLU A 34 2.29 -8.60 7.11
N LEU A 35 1.60 -7.63 6.52
CA LEU A 35 1.82 -6.21 6.78
C LEU A 35 1.07 -5.72 8.02
N LYS A 36 0.23 -6.58 8.61
CA LYS A 36 -0.62 -6.24 9.75
C LYS A 36 -1.59 -5.10 9.42
N LEU A 37 -2.09 -5.11 8.19
CA LEU A 37 -3.06 -4.15 7.72
C LEU A 37 -4.36 -4.85 7.40
N ASP A 38 -5.47 -4.13 7.53
CA ASP A 38 -6.77 -4.65 7.15
C ASP A 38 -6.82 -4.85 5.63
N GLU A 39 -7.17 -6.03 5.19
CA GLU A 39 -7.22 -6.38 3.77
C GLU A 39 -8.15 -5.47 2.97
N LYS A 40 -9.35 -5.23 3.49
CA LYS A 40 -10.33 -4.38 2.81
C LYS A 40 -9.85 -2.94 2.72
N TRP A 41 -9.26 -2.45 3.81
CA TRP A 41 -8.73 -1.09 3.85
C TRP A 41 -7.59 -0.92 2.83
N LEU A 42 -6.67 -1.86 2.80
CA LEU A 42 -5.53 -1.80 1.90
C LEU A 42 -5.98 -1.87 0.44
N LYS A 43 -6.87 -2.79 0.13
CA LYS A 43 -7.39 -2.95 -1.22
C LYS A 43 -8.11 -1.69 -1.69
N MET A 44 -8.95 -1.12 -0.85
CA MET A 44 -9.67 0.12 -1.17
C MET A 44 -8.68 1.27 -1.36
N SER A 45 -7.70 1.39 -0.47
CA SER A 45 -6.73 2.48 -0.53
C SER A 45 -5.90 2.42 -1.81
N VAL A 46 -5.44 1.24 -2.19
CA VAL A 46 -4.65 1.06 -3.41
C VAL A 46 -5.49 1.34 -4.66
N ASN A 47 -6.76 0.97 -4.64
CA ASN A 47 -7.63 1.14 -5.81
C ASN A 47 -8.19 2.54 -5.95
N THR A 48 -8.40 3.28 -4.87
CA THR A 48 -9.13 4.54 -4.91
C THR A 48 -8.39 5.77 -4.38
N ILE A 49 -7.41 5.58 -3.52
CA ILE A 49 -6.73 6.69 -2.85
C ILE A 49 -5.29 6.85 -3.32
N ILE A 50 -4.55 5.75 -3.37
CA ILE A 50 -3.14 5.79 -3.75
C ILE A 50 -3.01 5.94 -5.26
N PRO A 51 -2.19 6.89 -5.73
CA PRO A 51 -1.98 7.07 -7.16
C PRO A 51 -1.48 5.80 -7.83
N SER A 52 -1.94 5.58 -9.05
CA SER A 52 -1.49 4.47 -9.88
C SER A 52 0.03 4.50 -10.04
N GLY A 53 0.66 3.34 -9.96
CA GLY A 53 2.11 3.24 -10.14
C GLY A 53 2.94 3.40 -8.88
N VAL A 54 2.31 3.62 -7.72
CA VAL A 54 3.03 3.71 -6.46
C VAL A 54 3.09 2.34 -5.79
N VAL A 55 1.96 1.64 -5.77
CA VAL A 55 1.87 0.30 -5.16
C VAL A 55 1.32 -0.66 -6.21
N ALA A 56 1.94 -1.81 -6.33
CA ALA A 56 1.48 -2.84 -7.25
C ALA A 56 1.00 -4.06 -6.48
N THR A 57 0.16 -4.85 -7.12
CA THR A 57 -0.42 -6.05 -6.54
C THR A 57 -0.14 -7.23 -7.45
N LYS A 58 0.25 -8.36 -6.86
CA LYS A 58 0.37 -9.61 -7.57
C LYS A 58 0.05 -10.77 -6.63
N ASP A 59 -0.89 -11.62 -7.02
CA ASP A 59 -1.31 -12.77 -6.22
C ASP A 59 -1.69 -12.39 -4.79
N GLU A 60 -2.45 -11.30 -4.66
CA GLU A 60 -2.94 -10.76 -3.39
C GLU A 60 -1.80 -10.26 -2.48
N ARG A 61 -0.62 -10.04 -3.03
CA ARG A 61 0.51 -9.46 -2.33
C ARG A 61 0.77 -8.06 -2.87
N TYR A 62 1.24 -7.19 -2.01
CA TYR A 62 1.45 -5.79 -2.35
C TYR A 62 2.92 -5.42 -2.24
N TYR A 63 3.39 -4.54 -3.11
CA TYR A 63 4.76 -4.05 -3.04
C TYR A 63 4.85 -2.63 -3.57
N LEU A 64 5.87 -1.91 -3.11
CA LEU A 64 6.11 -0.54 -3.48
C LEU A 64 6.89 -0.50 -4.79
N THR A 65 6.38 0.25 -5.78
CA THR A 65 7.00 0.35 -7.10
C THR A 65 7.75 1.66 -7.32
N SER A 66 7.60 2.61 -6.43
CA SER A 66 8.28 3.90 -6.62
C SER A 66 9.05 4.35 -5.41
#